data_684f4ec980a03b261fea6039c7c87007
#
_entry.id   684f4ec980a03b261fea6039c7c87007
#
_cell.length_a   1.000
_cell.length_b   1.000
_cell.length_c   1.000
_cell.angle_alpha   90.00
_cell.angle_beta   90.00
_cell.angle_gamma   90.00
#
_symmetry.space_group_name_H-M   'P 1'
#
loop_
_entity.id
_entity.type
_entity.pdbx_description
1 polymer ?
#
loop_
_entity_poly.entity_id
_entity_poly.type
_entity_poly.pdbx_seq_one_letter_code
_entity_poly.pdbx_strand_id
1 'polypeptide(L)'
;MRLISIFALLLSALLHGADADLILKNGKVVTVDSRFSIAEALAIRGNRIVAVGSTTDIESAERGTGTKIIDLKGKMVLPGLVDSHVHAYDAGVSEFRAPLPPLNSVAAIRAYIKAQAAKTPKGEWIVVPRTFPTRIKELRMPTRESLDFETEHPVLFDASYVLILNSVGMRKCGITRDTKNPTGGEIVKDAQGEPTGILKNAPSLIVALDRAQHFTESEKLDALEQQLKRYVEAGLTTVGDRAVDMEQISLYRKLKADGRLPLRVVMTWRPDGSQPEAVLQKQIEAAGFTTNSGDAWLKFGTYKLTLDGGMTIGTAYQRYPYGAFGKQLYGKTNPDDRGQLFIPPAKLLAVMRTARAHGWQLTTHDQGGGAIDNFLDTLEQLNQEKAIAPTRSHVMHASFQSTEAIARMKKMGILADVQAPWLYLDGPALERVFGYDGLKLFYPLRSYIDAGIVVAAGSDHMIGHDKNNAVNPYNPFLSLWTEVARLTSEGKVIHPEQKITRAEALKTHTVWPAYLQFAERERGSLEAGKLADLVIIDRDYLTCPEAEIRQIQPVMTMIDGKFVFPTDRQ
;
A
#
# COMPACT_ATOMS: atom_id res chain seq x y z
N MET A 1 -51.82 -43.37 29.21
CA MET A 1 -51.36 -41.97 29.31
C MET A 1 -50.42 -41.85 30.49
N ARG A 2 -49.11 -41.89 30.26
CA ARG A 2 -47.99 -41.53 31.16
C ARG A 2 -46.72 -42.23 30.68
N LEU A 3 -46.14 -41.77 29.55
CA LEU A 3 -44.81 -42.25 29.05
C LEU A 3 -44.18 -41.28 28.05
N ILE A 4 -44.49 -39.97 28.10
CA ILE A 4 -43.97 -38.96 27.16
C ILE A 4 -43.21 -37.80 27.86
N SER A 5 -42.90 -37.87 29.14
CA SER A 5 -42.30 -36.73 29.86
C SER A 5 -40.86 -36.91 30.31
N ILE A 6 -40.11 -37.94 29.88
CA ILE A 6 -38.73 -38.17 30.34
C ILE A 6 -37.70 -37.97 29.22
N PHE A 7 -38.11 -37.76 27.95
CA PHE A 7 -37.15 -37.63 26.83
C PHE A 7 -36.75 -36.18 26.50
N ALA A 8 -37.36 -35.18 27.15
CA ALA A 8 -37.08 -33.77 26.88
C ALA A 8 -35.97 -33.15 27.76
N LEU A 9 -35.47 -33.85 28.79
CA LEU A 9 -34.43 -33.32 29.69
C LEU A 9 -33.01 -33.84 29.43
N LEU A 10 -32.82 -34.73 28.47
CA LEU A 10 -31.51 -35.30 28.12
C LEU A 10 -30.89 -34.73 26.83
N LEU A 11 -31.56 -33.78 26.17
CA LEU A 11 -31.05 -33.19 24.91
C LEU A 11 -30.42 -31.79 25.08
N SER A 12 -30.43 -31.24 26.30
CA SER A 12 -29.78 -29.93 26.60
C SER A 12 -28.36 -30.03 27.16
N ALA A 13 -27.80 -31.23 27.29
CA ALA A 13 -26.48 -31.45 27.90
C ALA A 13 -25.36 -31.82 26.90
N LEU A 14 -25.59 -31.72 25.60
CA LEU A 14 -24.62 -32.16 24.58
C LEU A 14 -24.20 -31.07 23.56
N LEU A 15 -24.26 -29.81 23.95
CA LEU A 15 -23.69 -28.71 23.14
C LEU A 15 -22.73 -27.84 23.99
N HIS A 16 -21.94 -28.47 24.88
CA HIS A 16 -20.69 -27.84 25.30
C HIS A 16 -19.71 -28.11 24.17
N GLY A 17 -19.44 -27.10 23.34
CA GLY A 17 -18.32 -27.13 22.41
C GLY A 17 -17.04 -27.43 23.21
N ALA A 18 -16.02 -27.98 22.53
CA ALA A 18 -14.72 -28.21 23.19
C ALA A 18 -14.22 -26.92 23.83
N ASP A 19 -13.48 -27.02 24.96
CA ASP A 19 -12.89 -25.88 25.67
C ASP A 19 -12.02 -25.00 24.75
N ALA A 20 -11.90 -23.73 25.05
CA ALA A 20 -10.96 -22.85 24.34
C ALA A 20 -9.51 -23.23 24.64
N ASP A 21 -8.62 -23.07 23.66
CA ASP A 21 -7.17 -23.25 23.86
C ASP A 21 -6.57 -22.05 24.58
N LEU A 22 -7.12 -20.85 24.32
CA LEU A 22 -6.64 -19.59 24.88
C LEU A 22 -7.80 -18.64 25.18
N ILE A 23 -7.75 -18.02 26.35
CA ILE A 23 -8.61 -16.89 26.74
C ILE A 23 -7.73 -15.66 27.00
N LEU A 24 -8.06 -14.56 26.33
CA LEU A 24 -7.54 -13.23 26.64
C LEU A 24 -8.61 -12.51 27.47
N LYS A 25 -8.30 -12.06 28.70
CA LYS A 25 -9.26 -11.48 29.63
C LYS A 25 -8.82 -10.16 30.25
N ASN A 26 -9.74 -9.44 30.89
CA ASN A 26 -9.50 -8.18 31.58
C ASN A 26 -8.85 -7.13 30.65
N GLY A 27 -9.30 -7.04 29.41
CA GLY A 27 -8.83 -6.08 28.43
C GLY A 27 -9.94 -5.14 27.96
N LYS A 28 -9.59 -4.33 26.96
CA LYS A 28 -10.53 -3.54 26.16
C LYS A 28 -10.52 -4.08 24.74
N VAL A 29 -11.41 -5.02 24.45
CA VAL A 29 -11.49 -5.68 23.14
C VAL A 29 -12.41 -4.87 22.23
N VAL A 30 -11.84 -4.15 21.26
CA VAL A 30 -12.59 -3.39 20.26
C VAL A 30 -12.87 -4.32 19.08
N THR A 31 -14.11 -4.72 18.91
CA THR A 31 -14.46 -5.76 17.93
C THR A 31 -14.43 -5.28 16.49
N VAL A 32 -14.68 -4.00 16.24
CA VAL A 32 -14.91 -3.41 14.91
C VAL A 32 -15.99 -4.18 14.11
N ASP A 33 -16.95 -4.78 14.83
CA ASP A 33 -18.15 -5.36 14.24
C ASP A 33 -19.09 -4.25 13.71
N SER A 34 -20.24 -4.62 13.18
CA SER A 34 -21.21 -3.66 12.62
C SER A 34 -21.71 -2.64 13.65
N ARG A 35 -21.68 -2.95 14.96
CA ARG A 35 -22.10 -2.08 16.07
C ARG A 35 -20.92 -1.36 16.72
N PHE A 36 -19.69 -1.67 16.31
CA PHE A 36 -18.45 -1.19 16.94
C PHE A 36 -18.42 -1.51 18.45
N SER A 37 -18.71 -2.76 18.79
CA SER A 37 -18.85 -3.23 20.18
C SER A 37 -17.49 -3.23 20.89
N ILE A 38 -17.54 -3.04 22.21
CA ILE A 38 -16.37 -3.15 23.10
C ILE A 38 -16.68 -4.25 24.11
N ALA A 39 -15.78 -5.24 24.20
CA ALA A 39 -15.84 -6.35 25.14
C ALA A 39 -14.65 -6.33 26.10
N GLU A 40 -14.58 -7.28 27.06
CA GLU A 40 -13.51 -7.39 28.04
C GLU A 40 -12.60 -8.59 27.78
N ALA A 41 -13.11 -9.59 27.05
CA ALA A 41 -12.44 -10.86 26.83
C ALA A 41 -12.80 -11.47 25.47
N LEU A 42 -11.95 -12.37 25.01
CA LEU A 42 -12.23 -13.26 23.90
C LEU A 42 -11.60 -14.64 24.13
N ALA A 43 -12.23 -15.67 23.57
CA ALA A 43 -11.77 -17.06 23.57
C ALA A 43 -11.39 -17.51 22.17
N ILE A 44 -10.31 -18.29 22.09
CA ILE A 44 -9.73 -18.80 20.84
C ILE A 44 -9.61 -20.31 20.91
N ARG A 45 -10.00 -20.99 19.82
CA ARG A 45 -9.80 -22.43 19.61
C ARG A 45 -9.18 -22.67 18.25
N GLY A 46 -8.03 -23.33 18.23
CA GLY A 46 -7.23 -23.46 17.02
C GLY A 46 -6.82 -22.09 16.49
N ASN A 47 -7.24 -21.80 15.29
CA ASN A 47 -6.97 -20.53 14.64
C ASN A 47 -8.20 -19.56 14.61
N ARG A 48 -9.28 -19.87 15.37
CA ARG A 48 -10.51 -19.08 15.30
C ARG A 48 -10.94 -18.53 16.66
N ILE A 49 -11.52 -17.36 16.63
CA ILE A 49 -12.26 -16.77 17.74
C ILE A 49 -13.54 -17.60 17.92
N VAL A 50 -13.81 -18.07 19.12
CA VAL A 50 -15.04 -18.84 19.43
C VAL A 50 -16.05 -18.03 20.19
N ALA A 51 -15.61 -17.08 21.01
CA ALA A 51 -16.49 -16.19 21.76
C ALA A 51 -15.82 -14.84 22.05
N VAL A 52 -16.64 -13.78 22.19
CA VAL A 52 -16.23 -12.44 22.60
C VAL A 52 -17.31 -11.90 23.56
N GLY A 53 -16.91 -11.36 24.73
CA GLY A 53 -17.88 -10.90 25.73
C GLY A 53 -17.24 -10.34 26.98
N SER A 54 -17.97 -10.37 28.10
CA SER A 54 -17.42 -10.04 29.41
C SER A 54 -16.42 -11.09 29.87
N THR A 55 -15.48 -10.72 30.72
CA THR A 55 -14.52 -11.68 31.31
C THR A 55 -15.23 -12.85 31.99
N THR A 56 -16.27 -12.55 32.77
CA THR A 56 -17.01 -13.56 33.52
C THR A 56 -17.73 -14.55 32.60
N ASP A 57 -18.41 -14.06 31.56
CA ASP A 57 -19.14 -14.92 30.63
C ASP A 57 -18.19 -15.84 29.84
N ILE A 58 -17.10 -15.27 29.36
CA ILE A 58 -16.08 -16.00 28.57
C ILE A 58 -15.39 -17.08 29.42
N GLU A 59 -14.97 -16.75 30.65
CA GLU A 59 -14.37 -17.76 31.55
C GLU A 59 -15.39 -18.85 31.95
N SER A 60 -16.64 -18.49 32.19
CA SER A 60 -17.66 -19.47 32.53
C SER A 60 -18.02 -20.43 31.40
N ALA A 61 -18.04 -19.93 30.16
CA ALA A 61 -18.53 -20.71 29.01
C ALA A 61 -17.41 -21.50 28.30
N GLU A 62 -16.19 -20.97 28.25
CA GLU A 62 -15.13 -21.45 27.35
C GLU A 62 -13.89 -21.99 28.08
N ARG A 63 -13.79 -21.85 29.42
CA ARG A 63 -12.62 -22.27 30.16
C ARG A 63 -12.71 -23.75 30.52
N GLY A 64 -11.70 -24.51 30.06
CA GLY A 64 -11.46 -25.90 30.47
C GLY A 64 -10.12 -26.10 31.18
N THR A 65 -9.80 -27.36 31.47
CA THR A 65 -8.58 -27.72 32.23
C THR A 65 -7.31 -27.44 31.48
N GLY A 66 -7.34 -27.42 30.13
CA GLY A 66 -6.19 -27.14 29.26
C GLY A 66 -6.10 -25.70 28.75
N THR A 67 -7.09 -24.85 29.10
CA THR A 67 -7.16 -23.48 28.57
C THR A 67 -6.04 -22.60 29.13
N LYS A 68 -5.19 -22.06 28.27
CA LYS A 68 -4.25 -21.00 28.63
C LYS A 68 -4.98 -19.68 28.84
N ILE A 69 -4.68 -18.98 29.92
CA ILE A 69 -5.31 -17.68 30.23
C ILE A 69 -4.23 -16.60 30.26
N ILE A 70 -4.49 -15.51 29.52
CA ILE A 70 -3.65 -14.31 29.54
C ILE A 70 -4.48 -13.14 30.08
N ASP A 71 -4.02 -12.57 31.17
CA ASP A 71 -4.59 -11.32 31.72
C ASP A 71 -4.00 -10.12 30.99
N LEU A 72 -4.84 -9.40 30.28
CA LEU A 72 -4.48 -8.22 29.48
C LEU A 72 -4.19 -6.98 30.34
N LYS A 73 -4.59 -6.99 31.63
CA LYS A 73 -4.37 -5.88 32.57
C LYS A 73 -4.82 -4.53 31.99
N GLY A 74 -6.01 -4.50 31.40
CA GLY A 74 -6.61 -3.31 30.80
C GLY A 74 -6.07 -2.93 29.41
N LYS A 75 -5.13 -3.68 28.83
CA LYS A 75 -4.61 -3.38 27.47
C LYS A 75 -5.71 -3.51 26.43
N MET A 76 -5.58 -2.70 25.38
CA MET A 76 -6.51 -2.74 24.25
C MET A 76 -6.13 -3.84 23.27
N VAL A 77 -7.16 -4.53 22.77
CA VAL A 77 -7.07 -5.50 21.68
C VAL A 77 -7.84 -4.98 20.49
N LEU A 78 -7.18 -4.94 19.34
CA LEU A 78 -7.78 -4.57 18.05
C LEU A 78 -7.76 -5.78 17.11
N PRO A 79 -8.64 -5.84 16.09
CA PRO A 79 -8.45 -6.75 14.97
C PRO A 79 -7.06 -6.56 14.37
N GLY A 80 -6.50 -7.60 13.82
CA GLY A 80 -5.23 -7.50 13.12
C GLY A 80 -5.29 -6.41 12.05
N LEU A 81 -4.33 -5.48 12.12
CA LEU A 81 -4.30 -4.35 11.20
C LEU A 81 -3.87 -4.79 9.81
N VAL A 82 -4.41 -4.11 8.82
CA VAL A 82 -4.15 -4.36 7.39
C VAL A 82 -3.51 -3.11 6.79
N ASP A 83 -2.36 -3.29 6.15
CA ASP A 83 -1.85 -2.30 5.20
C ASP A 83 -2.31 -2.72 3.80
N SER A 84 -3.24 -1.96 3.21
CA SER A 84 -3.83 -2.34 1.94
C SER A 84 -2.88 -2.17 0.75
N HIS A 85 -1.76 -1.45 0.91
CA HIS A 85 -0.87 -1.09 -0.19
C HIS A 85 0.60 -1.00 0.26
N VAL A 86 1.38 -2.01 -0.07
CA VAL A 86 2.83 -2.04 0.09
C VAL A 86 3.51 -2.53 -1.19
N HIS A 87 4.84 -2.37 -1.24
CA HIS A 87 5.77 -2.98 -2.19
C HIS A 87 6.84 -3.72 -1.38
N ALA A 88 6.46 -4.84 -0.78
CA ALA A 88 7.25 -5.49 0.27
C ALA A 88 8.60 -6.00 -0.20
N TYR A 89 8.67 -6.52 -1.44
CA TYR A 89 9.93 -6.96 -2.02
C TYR A 89 10.91 -5.79 -2.22
N ASP A 90 10.45 -4.71 -2.85
CA ASP A 90 11.27 -3.53 -3.12
C ASP A 90 11.79 -2.91 -1.81
N ALA A 91 10.91 -2.81 -0.80
CA ALA A 91 11.27 -2.36 0.53
C ALA A 91 12.30 -3.29 1.19
N GLY A 92 12.10 -4.60 1.09
CA GLY A 92 12.98 -5.61 1.67
C GLY A 92 14.42 -5.54 1.15
N VAL A 93 14.58 -5.41 -0.17
CA VAL A 93 15.92 -5.35 -0.80
C VAL A 93 16.58 -3.98 -0.66
N SER A 94 15.82 -2.92 -0.40
CA SER A 94 16.30 -1.54 -0.42
C SER A 94 17.45 -1.26 0.56
N GLU A 95 17.42 -1.85 1.75
CA GLU A 95 18.42 -1.73 2.81
C GLU A 95 19.00 -3.10 3.24
N PHE A 96 18.78 -4.14 2.46
CA PHE A 96 19.19 -5.50 2.84
C PHE A 96 20.70 -5.63 3.08
N ARG A 97 21.51 -4.93 2.27
CA ARG A 97 22.97 -4.97 2.39
C ARG A 97 23.55 -3.84 3.23
N ALA A 98 22.89 -2.68 3.27
CA ALA A 98 23.34 -1.51 4.04
C ALA A 98 22.21 -0.50 4.22
N PRO A 99 22.16 0.20 5.37
CA PRO A 99 21.22 1.28 5.57
C PRO A 99 21.38 2.40 4.54
N LEU A 100 20.26 3.00 4.13
CA LEU A 100 20.26 4.15 3.25
C LEU A 100 20.42 5.46 4.06
N PRO A 101 21.29 6.36 3.65
CA PRO A 101 21.38 7.68 4.25
C PRO A 101 20.15 8.52 3.85
N PRO A 102 19.77 9.53 4.66
CA PRO A 102 18.69 10.44 4.30
C PRO A 102 19.10 11.28 3.08
N LEU A 103 18.39 11.11 1.95
CA LEU A 103 18.64 11.81 0.69
C LEU A 103 17.73 13.06 0.56
N ASN A 104 17.70 13.90 1.58
CA ASN A 104 16.77 15.02 1.74
C ASN A 104 17.30 16.37 1.23
N SER A 105 18.42 16.40 0.54
CA SER A 105 18.96 17.60 -0.09
C SER A 105 19.88 17.26 -1.26
N VAL A 106 20.09 18.20 -2.19
CA VAL A 106 21.05 18.03 -3.30
C VAL A 106 22.46 17.78 -2.76
N ALA A 107 22.84 18.42 -1.64
CA ALA A 107 24.13 18.20 -1.00
C ALA A 107 24.27 16.76 -0.48
N ALA A 108 23.23 16.20 0.16
CA ALA A 108 23.20 14.81 0.64
C ALA A 108 23.29 13.82 -0.53
N ILE A 109 22.57 14.07 -1.62
CA ILE A 109 22.65 13.26 -2.86
C ILE A 109 24.07 13.25 -3.42
N ARG A 110 24.73 14.42 -3.53
CA ARG A 110 26.11 14.52 -4.00
C ARG A 110 27.10 13.79 -3.07
N ALA A 111 26.92 13.91 -1.75
CA ALA A 111 27.75 13.19 -0.77
C ALA A 111 27.60 11.67 -0.93
N TYR A 112 26.37 11.18 -1.11
CA TYR A 112 26.10 9.77 -1.40
C TYR A 112 26.84 9.31 -2.67
N ILE A 113 26.68 10.03 -3.79
CA ILE A 113 27.34 9.69 -5.05
C ILE A 113 28.87 9.61 -4.86
N LYS A 114 29.50 10.60 -4.19
CA LYS A 114 30.94 10.58 -3.89
C LYS A 114 31.35 9.36 -3.07
N ALA A 115 30.56 9.01 -2.05
CA ALA A 115 30.83 7.85 -1.20
C ALA A 115 30.70 6.52 -1.96
N GLN A 116 29.79 6.44 -2.92
CA GLN A 116 29.66 5.27 -3.79
C GLN A 116 30.78 5.22 -4.83
N ALA A 117 31.14 6.34 -5.45
CA ALA A 117 32.24 6.42 -6.44
C ALA A 117 33.57 5.90 -5.88
N ALA A 118 33.84 6.13 -4.59
CA ALA A 118 35.04 5.62 -3.92
C ALA A 118 35.07 4.08 -3.78
N LYS A 119 33.96 3.39 -3.95
CA LYS A 119 33.80 1.93 -3.75
C LYS A 119 33.47 1.19 -5.03
N THR A 120 32.93 1.89 -6.02
CA THR A 120 32.45 1.33 -7.28
C THR A 120 33.58 1.27 -8.31
N PRO A 121 33.79 0.19 -9.04
CA PRO A 121 34.74 0.16 -10.13
C PRO A 121 34.40 1.21 -11.20
N LYS A 122 35.42 1.87 -11.75
CA LYS A 122 35.24 2.90 -12.80
C LYS A 122 34.40 2.39 -13.96
N GLY A 123 33.45 3.22 -14.39
CA GLY A 123 32.53 2.88 -15.49
C GLY A 123 31.30 2.04 -15.08
N GLU A 124 31.23 1.58 -13.84
CA GLU A 124 30.04 0.92 -13.32
C GLU A 124 29.02 1.95 -12.79
N TRP A 125 27.74 1.55 -12.76
CA TRP A 125 26.64 2.43 -12.36
C TRP A 125 26.67 2.80 -10.88
N ILE A 126 26.40 4.09 -10.61
CA ILE A 126 25.99 4.58 -9.29
C ILE A 126 24.49 4.91 -9.37
N VAL A 127 23.69 4.15 -8.63
CA VAL A 127 22.25 4.40 -8.52
C VAL A 127 21.99 5.15 -7.21
N VAL A 128 21.42 6.34 -7.33
CA VAL A 128 20.90 7.09 -6.17
C VAL A 128 19.54 6.51 -5.83
N PRO A 129 19.34 5.99 -4.62
CA PRO A 129 18.07 5.41 -4.19
C PRO A 129 16.91 6.40 -4.33
N ARG A 130 15.72 5.82 -4.55
CA ARG A 130 14.50 6.61 -4.78
C ARG A 130 14.27 7.65 -3.69
N THR A 131 14.15 8.90 -4.13
CA THR A 131 13.69 10.02 -3.34
C THR A 131 12.89 10.98 -4.24
N PHE A 132 12.12 11.87 -3.63
CA PHE A 132 11.19 12.74 -4.35
C PHE A 132 11.55 14.22 -4.18
N PRO A 133 11.42 15.05 -5.23
CA PRO A 133 11.72 16.48 -5.13
C PRO A 133 10.86 17.22 -4.11
N THR A 134 9.66 16.73 -3.81
CA THR A 134 8.79 17.25 -2.73
C THR A 134 9.42 17.12 -1.34
N ARG A 135 10.40 16.21 -1.17
CA ARG A 135 11.09 15.91 0.10
C ARG A 135 12.55 16.37 0.12
N ILE A 136 13.01 16.96 -0.98
CA ILE A 136 14.33 17.57 -1.08
C ILE A 136 14.21 19.02 -0.57
N LYS A 137 15.11 19.42 0.32
CA LYS A 137 15.13 20.75 0.96
C LYS A 137 15.02 21.91 -0.02
N GLU A 138 15.67 21.78 -1.18
CA GLU A 138 15.69 22.79 -2.24
C GLU A 138 14.36 22.82 -3.05
N LEU A 139 13.44 21.88 -2.83
CA LEU A 139 12.17 21.74 -3.55
C LEU A 139 12.34 21.86 -5.06
N ARG A 140 13.27 21.08 -5.60
CA ARG A 140 13.53 20.97 -7.05
C ARG A 140 14.10 19.61 -7.41
N MET A 141 13.87 19.21 -8.65
CA MET A 141 14.56 18.04 -9.21
C MET A 141 16.07 18.29 -9.27
N PRO A 142 16.92 17.31 -8.99
CA PRO A 142 18.29 17.31 -9.50
C PRO A 142 18.30 17.46 -11.02
N THR A 143 19.35 18.05 -11.56
CA THR A 143 19.53 18.18 -13.00
C THR A 143 20.77 17.39 -13.44
N ARG A 144 20.90 17.11 -14.74
CA ARG A 144 22.10 16.48 -15.30
C ARG A 144 23.36 17.21 -14.82
N GLU A 145 23.38 18.54 -14.90
CA GLU A 145 24.52 19.38 -14.50
C GLU A 145 24.84 19.23 -13.01
N SER A 146 23.83 19.03 -12.16
CA SER A 146 24.04 18.78 -10.72
C SER A 146 24.67 17.41 -10.43
N LEU A 147 24.59 16.46 -11.37
CA LEU A 147 25.16 15.13 -11.30
C LEU A 147 26.49 14.99 -12.09
N ASP A 148 26.80 15.92 -13.00
CA ASP A 148 28.00 15.90 -13.88
C ASP A 148 29.31 16.22 -13.13
N PHE A 149 29.28 16.51 -11.82
CA PHE A 149 30.50 16.56 -11.03
C PHE A 149 31.20 15.19 -10.93
N GLU A 150 30.45 14.10 -11.14
CA GLU A 150 30.95 12.75 -11.23
C GLU A 150 31.11 12.38 -12.72
N THR A 151 32.35 12.22 -13.16
CA THR A 151 32.68 12.03 -14.58
C THR A 151 33.24 10.65 -14.91
N GLU A 152 33.54 9.83 -13.90
CA GLU A 152 34.08 8.48 -14.09
C GLU A 152 33.00 7.39 -14.08
N HIS A 153 31.83 7.70 -13.52
CA HIS A 153 30.74 6.78 -13.38
C HIS A 153 29.47 7.26 -14.07
N PRO A 154 28.69 6.38 -14.71
CA PRO A 154 27.31 6.67 -15.05
C PRO A 154 26.51 6.78 -13.75
N VAL A 155 25.79 7.90 -13.56
CA VAL A 155 24.94 8.15 -12.41
C VAL A 155 23.48 8.15 -12.84
N LEU A 156 22.67 7.38 -12.11
CA LEU A 156 21.22 7.36 -12.22
C LEU A 156 20.61 7.88 -10.92
N PHE A 157 19.84 8.96 -10.97
CA PHE A 157 18.96 9.39 -9.91
C PHE A 157 17.57 8.77 -10.15
N ASP A 158 17.11 7.93 -9.22
CA ASP A 158 15.79 7.29 -9.30
C ASP A 158 14.76 8.15 -8.56
N ALA A 159 13.78 8.68 -9.27
CA ALA A 159 12.56 9.28 -8.72
C ALA A 159 11.32 8.47 -9.18
N SER A 160 11.42 7.15 -9.29
CA SER A 160 10.34 6.25 -9.76
C SER A 160 10.05 6.40 -11.26
N TYR A 161 8.97 7.07 -11.63
CA TYR A 161 8.59 7.29 -13.04
C TYR A 161 9.42 8.38 -13.73
N VAL A 162 10.33 9.05 -13.01
CA VAL A 162 11.30 9.99 -13.56
C VAL A 162 12.69 9.51 -13.19
N LEU A 163 13.53 9.32 -14.20
CA LEU A 163 14.92 8.93 -14.07
C LEU A 163 15.79 10.08 -14.57
N ILE A 164 16.88 10.41 -13.86
CA ILE A 164 17.79 11.47 -14.27
C ILE A 164 19.19 10.91 -14.40
N LEU A 165 19.78 11.08 -15.57
CA LEU A 165 21.12 10.62 -15.89
C LEU A 165 22.10 11.79 -15.89
N ASN A 166 23.33 11.54 -15.42
CA ASN A 166 24.46 12.40 -15.73
C ASN A 166 24.90 12.19 -17.20
N SER A 167 25.83 13.03 -17.71
CA SER A 167 26.31 12.94 -19.08
C SER A 167 27.01 11.61 -19.37
N VAL A 168 27.66 10.99 -18.41
CA VAL A 168 28.25 9.65 -18.54
C VAL A 168 27.18 8.58 -18.74
N GLY A 169 26.13 8.61 -17.93
CA GLY A 169 24.99 7.71 -18.07
C GLY A 169 24.28 7.84 -19.41
N MET A 170 24.08 9.08 -19.88
CA MET A 170 23.51 9.37 -21.21
C MET A 170 24.32 8.70 -22.32
N ARG A 171 25.64 8.90 -22.32
CA ARG A 171 26.53 8.28 -23.31
C ARG A 171 26.51 6.74 -23.22
N LYS A 172 26.53 6.18 -22.00
CA LYS A 172 26.48 4.72 -21.78
C LYS A 172 25.21 4.10 -22.33
N CYS A 173 24.09 4.82 -22.24
CA CYS A 173 22.80 4.39 -22.78
C CYS A 173 22.59 4.72 -24.25
N GLY A 174 23.54 5.40 -24.90
CA GLY A 174 23.42 5.81 -26.31
C GLY A 174 22.28 6.80 -26.57
N ILE A 175 21.90 7.59 -25.56
CA ILE A 175 20.79 8.55 -25.66
C ILE A 175 21.33 9.83 -26.31
N THR A 176 20.79 10.17 -27.48
CA THR A 176 21.18 11.32 -28.32
C THR A 176 19.94 12.12 -28.73
N ARG A 177 20.16 13.22 -29.44
CA ARG A 177 19.11 14.01 -30.09
C ARG A 177 18.14 13.15 -30.93
N ASP A 178 18.66 12.13 -31.61
CA ASP A 178 17.90 11.31 -32.55
C ASP A 178 17.21 10.13 -31.90
N THR A 179 17.47 9.88 -30.61
CA THR A 179 16.79 8.81 -29.86
C THR A 179 15.31 9.10 -29.77
N LYS A 180 14.48 8.10 -30.16
CA LYS A 180 13.02 8.19 -30.13
C LYS A 180 12.48 7.92 -28.74
N ASN A 181 11.37 8.55 -28.41
CA ASN A 181 10.63 8.24 -27.19
C ASN A 181 10.14 6.78 -27.21
N PRO A 182 10.27 6.04 -26.10
CA PRO A 182 9.62 4.73 -25.99
C PRO A 182 8.10 4.89 -25.85
N THR A 183 7.36 3.80 -26.08
CA THR A 183 5.90 3.79 -25.95
C THR A 183 5.50 4.18 -24.52
N GLY A 184 4.67 5.22 -24.39
CA GLY A 184 4.22 5.74 -23.09
C GLY A 184 5.31 6.45 -22.27
N GLY A 185 6.50 6.67 -22.83
CA GLY A 185 7.62 7.36 -22.19
C GLY A 185 8.07 8.61 -22.94
N GLU A 186 8.92 9.41 -22.30
CA GLU A 186 9.44 10.67 -22.84
C GLU A 186 10.92 10.87 -22.50
N ILE A 187 11.73 11.24 -23.50
CA ILE A 187 13.05 11.82 -23.32
C ILE A 187 12.87 13.35 -23.34
N VAL A 188 13.08 14.00 -22.19
CA VAL A 188 12.94 15.46 -22.11
C VAL A 188 14.10 16.11 -22.85
N LYS A 189 13.77 16.96 -23.83
CA LYS A 189 14.74 17.70 -24.65
C LYS A 189 14.62 19.21 -24.39
N ASP A 190 15.73 19.90 -24.53
CA ASP A 190 15.78 21.37 -24.47
C ASP A 190 15.24 22.03 -25.77
N ALA A 191 15.26 23.36 -25.83
CA ALA A 191 14.81 24.13 -27.01
C ALA A 191 15.63 23.85 -28.27
N GLN A 192 16.85 23.33 -28.16
CA GLN A 192 17.74 22.94 -29.24
C GLN A 192 17.53 21.48 -29.65
N GLY A 193 16.66 20.74 -28.94
CA GLY A 193 16.39 19.32 -29.17
C GLY A 193 17.40 18.37 -28.52
N GLU A 194 18.31 18.88 -27.66
CA GLU A 194 19.27 18.04 -26.95
C GLU A 194 18.63 17.42 -25.70
N PRO A 195 18.89 16.12 -25.43
CA PRO A 195 18.37 15.48 -24.24
C PRO A 195 18.90 16.11 -22.94
N THR A 196 18.02 16.44 -22.02
CA THR A 196 18.36 17.09 -20.74
C THR A 196 18.90 16.12 -19.68
N GLY A 197 18.87 14.81 -19.96
CA GLY A 197 19.13 13.76 -18.97
C GLY A 197 17.90 13.27 -18.23
N ILE A 198 16.76 13.94 -18.37
CA ILE A 198 15.50 13.56 -17.74
C ILE A 198 14.73 12.60 -18.64
N LEU A 199 14.38 11.43 -18.09
CA LEU A 199 13.60 10.38 -18.74
C LEU A 199 12.32 10.17 -17.95
N LYS A 200 11.15 10.31 -18.57
CA LYS A 200 9.85 10.05 -17.92
C LYS A 200 9.29 8.73 -18.43
N ASN A 201 8.94 7.83 -17.52
CA ASN A 201 8.42 6.49 -17.82
C ASN A 201 9.20 5.75 -18.94
N ALA A 202 10.52 5.84 -18.90
CA ALA A 202 11.40 5.31 -19.95
C ALA A 202 12.55 4.43 -19.39
N PRO A 203 12.30 3.50 -18.44
CA PRO A 203 13.33 2.65 -17.85
C PRO A 203 13.98 1.72 -18.88
N SER A 204 13.29 1.38 -19.96
CA SER A 204 13.80 0.54 -21.05
C SER A 204 15.01 1.16 -21.78
N LEU A 205 15.23 2.46 -21.63
CA LEU A 205 16.41 3.13 -22.20
C LEU A 205 17.67 2.95 -21.34
N ILE A 206 17.53 2.50 -20.08
CA ILE A 206 18.66 2.30 -19.18
C ILE A 206 19.25 0.92 -19.43
N VAL A 207 20.49 0.88 -19.88
CA VAL A 207 21.20 -0.37 -20.17
C VAL A 207 22.10 -0.79 -19.01
N ALA A 208 22.21 -2.10 -18.78
CA ALA A 208 23.09 -2.71 -17.79
C ALA A 208 22.87 -2.26 -16.33
N LEU A 209 21.62 -1.87 -15.98
CA LEU A 209 21.27 -1.55 -14.60
C LEU A 209 21.26 -2.81 -13.72
N ASP A 210 20.90 -3.96 -14.27
CA ASP A 210 20.76 -5.25 -13.57
C ASP A 210 22.05 -5.72 -12.88
N ARG A 211 23.22 -5.28 -13.35
CA ARG A 211 24.51 -5.69 -12.76
C ARG A 211 24.81 -5.02 -11.43
N ALA A 212 24.27 -3.83 -11.19
CA ALA A 212 24.56 -3.05 -9.97
C ALA A 212 23.75 -3.52 -8.73
N GLN A 213 22.66 -4.25 -8.95
CA GLN A 213 21.72 -4.68 -7.88
C GLN A 213 21.38 -6.18 -7.98
N HIS A 214 22.38 -7.00 -8.29
CA HIS A 214 22.14 -8.43 -8.40
C HIS A 214 22.02 -9.08 -7.02
N PHE A 215 20.80 -9.54 -6.67
CA PHE A 215 20.51 -10.38 -5.51
C PHE A 215 20.34 -11.83 -5.96
N THR A 216 20.93 -12.76 -5.23
CA THR A 216 20.64 -14.20 -5.40
C THR A 216 19.20 -14.49 -4.97
N GLU A 217 18.62 -15.60 -5.41
CA GLU A 217 17.26 -15.99 -4.99
C GLU A 217 17.16 -16.10 -3.46
N SER A 218 18.21 -16.65 -2.79
CA SER A 218 18.24 -16.73 -1.33
C SER A 218 18.19 -15.34 -0.68
N GLU A 219 19.01 -14.39 -1.16
CA GLU A 219 18.99 -13.02 -0.64
C GLU A 219 17.63 -12.34 -0.87
N LYS A 220 16.98 -12.57 -2.01
CA LYS A 220 15.62 -12.07 -2.30
C LYS A 220 14.59 -12.62 -1.32
N LEU A 221 14.63 -13.93 -1.05
CA LEU A 221 13.75 -14.59 -0.08
C LEU A 221 13.98 -14.06 1.33
N ASP A 222 15.25 -13.95 1.76
CA ASP A 222 15.61 -13.47 3.09
C ASP A 222 15.22 -11.99 3.29
N ALA A 223 15.45 -11.15 2.28
CA ALA A 223 15.06 -9.73 2.30
C ALA A 223 13.54 -9.56 2.42
N LEU A 224 12.79 -10.32 1.62
CA LEU A 224 11.33 -10.30 1.64
C LEU A 224 10.79 -10.80 2.99
N GLU A 225 11.26 -11.95 3.50
CA GLU A 225 10.83 -12.49 4.79
C GLU A 225 11.10 -11.50 5.93
N GLN A 226 12.30 -10.91 5.98
CA GLN A 226 12.66 -9.94 7.02
C GLN A 226 11.74 -8.71 6.96
N GLN A 227 11.42 -8.22 5.77
CA GLN A 227 10.50 -7.08 5.64
C GLN A 227 9.08 -7.45 6.11
N LEU A 228 8.60 -8.63 5.77
CA LEU A 228 7.30 -9.12 6.25
C LEU A 228 7.26 -9.27 7.78
N LYS A 229 8.36 -9.70 8.41
CA LYS A 229 8.49 -9.73 9.89
C LYS A 229 8.42 -8.34 10.51
N ARG A 230 9.05 -7.32 9.90
CA ARG A 230 8.94 -5.92 10.36
C ARG A 230 7.49 -5.41 10.31
N TYR A 231 6.71 -5.83 9.33
CA TYR A 231 5.27 -5.52 9.30
C TYR A 231 4.51 -6.16 10.47
N VAL A 232 4.82 -7.41 10.81
CA VAL A 232 4.25 -8.08 12.00
C VAL A 232 4.59 -7.34 13.29
N GLU A 233 5.83 -6.87 13.44
CA GLU A 233 6.29 -6.06 14.58
C GLU A 233 5.56 -4.72 14.67
N ALA A 234 5.10 -4.19 13.53
CA ALA A 234 4.26 -2.98 13.47
C ALA A 234 2.78 -3.23 13.79
N GLY A 235 2.37 -4.49 14.04
CA GLY A 235 0.98 -4.89 14.32
C GLY A 235 0.16 -5.24 13.09
N LEU A 236 0.78 -5.33 11.91
CA LEU A 236 0.11 -5.75 10.69
C LEU A 236 -0.01 -7.29 10.66
N THR A 237 -1.19 -7.78 10.35
CA THR A 237 -1.46 -9.21 10.16
C THR A 237 -1.69 -9.58 8.70
N THR A 238 -1.98 -8.57 7.88
CA THR A 238 -2.20 -8.72 6.44
C THR A 238 -1.61 -7.53 5.70
N VAL A 239 -0.99 -7.79 4.55
CA VAL A 239 -0.58 -6.75 3.60
C VAL A 239 -1.15 -7.01 2.21
N GLY A 240 -1.47 -5.92 1.50
CA GLY A 240 -1.74 -5.94 0.06
C GLY A 240 -0.47 -5.55 -0.70
N ASP A 241 0.23 -6.49 -1.32
CA ASP A 241 1.37 -6.14 -2.19
C ASP A 241 0.84 -5.76 -3.57
N ARG A 242 0.97 -4.48 -3.91
CA ARG A 242 0.20 -3.86 -5.00
C ARG A 242 0.91 -3.78 -6.33
N ALA A 243 2.01 -4.48 -6.51
CA ALA A 243 2.70 -4.47 -7.80
C ALA A 243 3.59 -5.69 -8.01
N VAL A 244 3.09 -6.88 -7.77
CA VAL A 244 3.89 -8.09 -7.95
C VAL A 244 3.96 -8.51 -9.42
N ASP A 245 5.15 -8.87 -9.85
CA ASP A 245 5.42 -9.55 -11.11
C ASP A 245 5.51 -11.07 -10.94
N MET A 246 5.82 -11.81 -12.00
CA MET A 246 5.87 -13.28 -11.95
C MET A 246 7.03 -13.81 -11.10
N GLU A 247 8.16 -13.08 -11.02
CA GLU A 247 9.27 -13.45 -10.14
C GLU A 247 8.87 -13.29 -8.67
N GLN A 248 8.31 -12.16 -8.30
CA GLN A 248 7.85 -11.88 -6.95
C GLN A 248 6.74 -12.85 -6.50
N ILE A 249 5.81 -13.21 -7.39
CA ILE A 249 4.81 -14.26 -7.14
C ILE A 249 5.50 -15.58 -6.78
N SER A 250 6.57 -15.94 -7.50
CA SER A 250 7.33 -17.17 -7.23
C SER A 250 7.99 -17.11 -5.84
N LEU A 251 8.59 -15.97 -5.46
CA LEU A 251 9.19 -15.77 -4.13
C LEU A 251 8.16 -15.95 -3.00
N TYR A 252 6.97 -15.33 -3.12
CA TYR A 252 5.89 -15.51 -2.14
C TYR A 252 5.43 -16.95 -2.03
N ARG A 253 5.25 -17.64 -3.16
CA ARG A 253 4.87 -19.06 -3.17
C ARG A 253 5.91 -19.93 -2.48
N LYS A 254 7.20 -19.62 -2.68
CA LYS A 254 8.31 -20.35 -2.05
C LYS A 254 8.36 -20.09 -0.55
N LEU A 255 8.28 -18.83 -0.09
CA LEU A 255 8.19 -18.51 1.33
C LEU A 255 7.04 -19.26 2.02
N LYS A 256 5.88 -19.33 1.35
CA LYS A 256 4.75 -20.08 1.90
C LYS A 256 5.01 -21.59 1.96
N ALA A 257 5.55 -22.17 0.90
CA ALA A 257 5.84 -23.60 0.84
C ALA A 257 6.88 -24.03 1.90
N ASP A 258 7.85 -23.16 2.18
CA ASP A 258 8.90 -23.36 3.18
C ASP A 258 8.43 -23.04 4.61
N GLY A 259 7.17 -22.62 4.82
CA GLY A 259 6.63 -22.22 6.12
C GLY A 259 7.23 -20.92 6.68
N ARG A 260 7.82 -20.09 5.82
CA ARG A 260 8.54 -18.85 6.16
C ARG A 260 7.67 -17.58 5.97
N LEU A 261 6.42 -17.70 5.53
CA LEU A 261 5.52 -16.56 5.32
C LEU A 261 4.94 -16.11 6.68
N PRO A 262 5.35 -14.97 7.25
CA PRO A 262 5.04 -14.63 8.65
C PRO A 262 3.69 -13.93 8.82
N LEU A 263 3.07 -13.46 7.75
CA LEU A 263 1.77 -12.79 7.75
C LEU A 263 1.00 -13.08 6.45
N ARG A 264 -0.27 -12.65 6.40
CA ARG A 264 -1.11 -12.88 5.22
C ARG A 264 -0.79 -11.87 4.12
N VAL A 265 -0.72 -12.34 2.88
CA VAL A 265 -0.41 -11.50 1.71
C VAL A 265 -1.51 -11.61 0.65
N VAL A 266 -1.99 -10.47 0.18
CA VAL A 266 -2.89 -10.36 -0.97
C VAL A 266 -2.13 -9.71 -2.11
N MET A 267 -1.78 -10.52 -3.12
CA MET A 267 -0.97 -10.08 -4.25
C MET A 267 -1.81 -9.39 -5.32
N THR A 268 -1.36 -8.24 -5.80
CA THR A 268 -1.90 -7.57 -6.98
C THR A 268 -0.96 -7.81 -8.16
N TRP A 269 -1.41 -8.53 -9.16
CA TRP A 269 -0.60 -8.76 -10.34
C TRP A 269 -0.54 -7.53 -11.23
N ARG A 270 0.70 -7.07 -11.51
CA ARG A 270 0.98 -5.91 -12.34
C ARG A 270 1.91 -6.28 -13.50
N PRO A 271 1.38 -6.63 -14.66
CA PRO A 271 2.19 -6.80 -15.86
C PRO A 271 2.72 -5.45 -16.37
N ASP A 272 3.71 -5.50 -17.27
CA ASP A 272 4.24 -4.32 -17.94
C ASP A 272 3.20 -3.74 -18.92
N GLY A 273 2.54 -2.66 -18.53
CA GLY A 273 1.51 -1.98 -19.33
C GLY A 273 2.02 -1.36 -20.64
N SER A 274 3.34 -1.27 -20.88
CA SER A 274 3.90 -0.79 -22.14
C SER A 274 3.78 -1.83 -23.27
N GLN A 275 3.64 -3.12 -22.92
CA GLN A 275 3.50 -4.21 -23.88
C GLN A 275 2.29 -4.03 -24.81
N PRO A 276 2.33 -4.55 -26.06
CA PRO A 276 1.18 -4.51 -26.95
C PRO A 276 -0.09 -5.09 -26.31
N GLU A 277 -1.26 -4.55 -26.65
CA GLU A 277 -2.55 -5.01 -26.15
C GLU A 277 -2.74 -6.53 -26.25
N ALA A 278 -2.48 -7.10 -27.42
CA ALA A 278 -2.63 -8.55 -27.64
C ALA A 278 -1.69 -9.41 -26.76
N VAL A 279 -0.53 -8.87 -26.37
CA VAL A 279 0.40 -9.55 -25.43
C VAL A 279 -0.21 -9.57 -24.03
N LEU A 280 -0.72 -8.43 -23.55
CA LEU A 280 -1.36 -8.33 -22.24
C LEU A 280 -2.60 -9.25 -22.15
N GLN A 281 -3.42 -9.29 -23.20
CA GLN A 281 -4.60 -10.17 -23.25
C GLN A 281 -4.19 -11.65 -23.16
N LYS A 282 -3.20 -12.09 -23.94
CA LYS A 282 -2.67 -13.45 -23.86
C LYS A 282 -2.08 -13.79 -22.48
N GLN A 283 -1.41 -12.85 -21.84
CA GLN A 283 -0.90 -13.05 -20.47
C GLN A 283 -2.04 -13.28 -19.47
N ILE A 284 -3.15 -12.52 -19.58
CA ILE A 284 -4.35 -12.70 -18.74
C ILE A 284 -4.96 -14.08 -18.97
N GLU A 285 -5.13 -14.49 -20.23
CA GLU A 285 -5.70 -15.78 -20.62
C GLU A 285 -4.85 -16.96 -20.12
N ALA A 286 -3.53 -16.82 -20.13
CA ALA A 286 -2.58 -17.86 -19.76
C ALA A 286 -2.20 -17.87 -18.27
N ALA A 287 -2.68 -16.91 -17.45
CA ALA A 287 -2.21 -16.70 -16.09
C ALA A 287 -2.39 -17.91 -15.16
N GLY A 288 -3.45 -18.71 -15.35
CA GLY A 288 -3.75 -19.86 -14.49
C GLY A 288 -4.20 -19.49 -13.07
N PHE A 289 -4.39 -18.20 -12.78
CA PHE A 289 -4.88 -17.65 -11.51
C PHE A 289 -5.69 -16.37 -11.77
N THR A 290 -6.53 -16.00 -10.81
CA THR A 290 -7.37 -14.79 -10.86
C THR A 290 -7.67 -14.30 -9.45
N THR A 291 -8.50 -13.28 -9.30
CA THR A 291 -8.95 -12.79 -7.99
C THR A 291 -9.48 -13.93 -7.12
N ASN A 292 -9.06 -13.96 -5.87
CA ASN A 292 -9.34 -15.00 -4.88
C ASN A 292 -8.67 -16.36 -5.11
N SER A 293 -7.87 -16.56 -6.16
CA SER A 293 -7.02 -17.76 -6.25
C SER A 293 -6.01 -17.78 -5.10
N GLY A 294 -5.84 -18.95 -4.46
CA GLY A 294 -4.99 -19.14 -3.29
C GLY A 294 -5.80 -19.48 -2.03
N ASP A 295 -5.31 -19.11 -0.87
CA ASP A 295 -5.94 -19.37 0.42
C ASP A 295 -5.85 -18.16 1.38
N ALA A 296 -6.16 -18.38 2.68
CA ALA A 296 -6.15 -17.32 3.67
C ALA A 296 -4.76 -16.70 3.93
N TRP A 297 -3.66 -17.40 3.61
CA TRP A 297 -2.29 -16.93 3.82
C TRP A 297 -1.73 -16.18 2.62
N LEU A 298 -1.98 -16.68 1.43
CA LEU A 298 -1.45 -16.13 0.18
C LEU A 298 -2.49 -16.25 -0.91
N LYS A 299 -3.04 -15.12 -1.35
CA LYS A 299 -4.02 -15.11 -2.43
C LYS A 299 -3.83 -13.95 -3.41
N PHE A 300 -4.43 -14.10 -4.58
CA PHE A 300 -4.49 -13.03 -5.57
C PHE A 300 -5.67 -12.09 -5.30
N GLY A 301 -5.38 -10.80 -5.38
CA GLY A 301 -6.37 -9.71 -5.33
C GLY A 301 -6.69 -9.21 -6.73
N THR A 302 -6.10 -8.09 -7.11
CA THR A 302 -6.44 -7.34 -8.32
C THR A 302 -5.47 -7.55 -9.48
N TYR A 303 -5.97 -7.28 -10.70
CA TYR A 303 -5.17 -7.00 -11.88
C TYR A 303 -4.95 -5.49 -11.96
N LYS A 304 -3.69 -5.05 -12.03
CA LYS A 304 -3.29 -3.64 -12.01
C LYS A 304 -2.55 -3.23 -13.28
N LEU A 305 -2.93 -2.09 -13.84
CA LEU A 305 -2.11 -1.36 -14.81
C LEU A 305 -1.65 -0.02 -14.21
N THR A 306 -0.50 0.47 -14.64
CA THR A 306 0.00 1.81 -14.26
C THR A 306 -0.51 2.79 -15.29
N LEU A 307 -1.50 3.62 -14.92
CA LEU A 307 -2.16 4.52 -15.85
C LEU A 307 -1.46 5.87 -15.93
N ASP A 308 -0.95 6.36 -14.79
CA ASP A 308 -0.19 7.61 -14.73
C ASP A 308 1.03 7.51 -13.81
N GLY A 309 1.75 8.60 -13.68
CA GLY A 309 2.92 8.70 -12.82
C GLY A 309 2.65 9.33 -11.45
N GLY A 310 3.71 9.75 -10.75
CA GLY A 310 3.66 10.24 -9.38
C GLY A 310 3.37 11.74 -9.27
N MET A 311 2.56 12.10 -8.28
CA MET A 311 2.30 13.51 -7.93
C MET A 311 3.52 14.21 -7.34
N THR A 312 4.37 13.46 -6.65
CA THR A 312 5.61 13.96 -6.02
C THR A 312 6.72 14.27 -7.03
N ILE A 313 6.56 13.86 -8.28
CA ILE A 313 7.52 14.03 -9.37
C ILE A 313 6.90 14.71 -10.59
N GLY A 314 5.67 15.21 -10.47
CA GLY A 314 4.98 15.97 -11.51
C GLY A 314 4.55 15.17 -12.73
N THR A 315 4.42 13.86 -12.65
CA THR A 315 3.98 13.00 -13.76
C THR A 315 2.56 12.42 -13.58
N ALA A 316 1.94 12.60 -12.41
CA ALA A 316 0.52 12.29 -12.21
C ALA A 316 -0.33 13.09 -13.20
N TYR A 317 -1.25 12.42 -13.93
CA TYR A 317 -2.06 13.05 -14.97
C TYR A 317 -3.25 13.79 -14.36
N GLN A 318 -3.12 15.11 -14.24
CA GLN A 318 -4.08 15.98 -13.59
C GLN A 318 -5.22 16.44 -14.52
N ARG A 319 -6.34 16.90 -13.93
CA ARG A 319 -7.41 17.58 -14.66
C ARG A 319 -6.98 18.93 -15.23
N TYR A 320 -6.05 19.60 -14.53
CA TYR A 320 -5.56 20.95 -14.83
C TYR A 320 -4.02 20.97 -14.84
N PRO A 321 -3.39 21.96 -15.49
CA PRO A 321 -1.93 22.11 -15.46
C PRO A 321 -1.37 22.29 -14.05
N TYR A 322 -0.11 21.89 -13.85
CA TYR A 322 0.60 21.96 -12.58
C TYR A 322 0.89 23.38 -12.06
N GLY A 323 0.66 24.43 -12.86
CA GLY A 323 0.91 25.81 -12.46
C GLY A 323 2.40 26.20 -12.37
N ALA A 324 2.67 27.43 -11.90
CA ALA A 324 4.00 28.03 -11.93
C ALA A 324 4.98 27.33 -10.97
N PHE A 325 4.57 27.04 -9.73
CA PHE A 325 5.44 26.36 -8.76
C PHE A 325 5.72 24.91 -9.16
N GLY A 326 4.75 24.23 -9.76
CA GLY A 326 4.94 22.89 -10.31
C GLY A 326 5.98 22.88 -11.44
N LYS A 327 6.08 23.93 -12.24
CA LYS A 327 7.14 24.08 -13.22
C LYS A 327 8.53 24.13 -12.56
N GLN A 328 8.67 24.95 -11.51
CA GLN A 328 9.93 25.08 -10.77
C GLN A 328 10.30 23.76 -10.09
N LEU A 329 9.37 23.15 -9.36
CA LEU A 329 9.62 21.94 -8.58
C LEU A 329 9.98 20.73 -9.46
N TYR A 330 9.27 20.56 -10.58
CA TYR A 330 9.39 19.38 -11.44
C TYR A 330 10.16 19.62 -12.75
N GLY A 331 10.74 20.82 -12.93
CA GLY A 331 11.47 21.16 -14.15
C GLY A 331 10.60 21.16 -15.42
N LYS A 332 9.33 21.52 -15.31
CA LYS A 332 8.40 21.54 -16.46
C LYS A 332 8.58 22.81 -17.29
N THR A 333 8.68 22.64 -18.59
CA THR A 333 8.83 23.76 -19.55
C THR A 333 7.51 24.16 -20.22
N ASN A 334 6.61 23.20 -20.45
CA ASN A 334 5.30 23.44 -21.02
C ASN A 334 4.33 24.00 -19.96
N PRO A 335 3.69 25.18 -20.18
CA PRO A 335 2.68 25.73 -19.26
C PRO A 335 1.43 24.88 -19.13
N ASP A 336 1.08 24.10 -20.14
CA ASP A 336 -0.12 23.27 -20.19
C ASP A 336 0.14 21.82 -19.76
N ASP A 337 1.34 21.54 -19.24
CA ASP A 337 1.73 20.20 -18.77
C ASP A 337 0.84 19.79 -17.58
N ARG A 338 0.08 18.73 -17.78
CA ARG A 338 -0.85 18.13 -16.82
C ARG A 338 -0.35 16.80 -16.25
N GLY A 339 0.88 16.39 -16.54
CA GLY A 339 1.40 15.05 -16.27
C GLY A 339 1.26 14.15 -17.50
N GLN A 340 1.37 12.85 -17.28
CA GLN A 340 1.48 11.89 -18.37
C GLN A 340 0.53 10.71 -18.18
N LEU A 341 -0.26 10.41 -19.21
CA LEU A 341 -1.07 9.20 -19.31
C LEU A 341 -0.23 8.14 -20.05
N PHE A 342 0.09 7.03 -19.38
CA PHE A 342 0.98 6.00 -19.91
C PHE A 342 0.28 5.03 -20.87
N ILE A 343 -1.02 4.84 -20.69
CA ILE A 343 -1.81 3.89 -21.46
C ILE A 343 -2.96 4.63 -22.16
N PRO A 344 -3.06 4.53 -23.50
CA PRO A 344 -4.19 5.12 -24.23
C PRO A 344 -5.54 4.53 -23.77
N PRO A 345 -6.62 5.33 -23.69
CA PRO A 345 -7.94 4.89 -23.19
C PRO A 345 -8.50 3.65 -23.90
N ALA A 346 -8.34 3.57 -25.22
CA ALA A 346 -8.82 2.41 -26.01
C ALA A 346 -8.11 1.10 -25.61
N LYS A 347 -6.78 1.15 -25.42
CA LYS A 347 -6.00 0.02 -24.95
C LYS A 347 -6.37 -0.36 -23.52
N LEU A 348 -6.53 0.63 -22.63
CA LEU A 348 -6.96 0.40 -21.26
C LEU A 348 -8.28 -0.36 -21.22
N LEU A 349 -9.28 0.10 -21.95
CA LEU A 349 -10.59 -0.53 -22.03
C LEU A 349 -10.51 -1.97 -22.53
N ALA A 350 -9.76 -2.22 -23.61
CA ALA A 350 -9.64 -3.54 -24.21
C ALA A 350 -9.00 -4.55 -23.24
N VAL A 351 -7.89 -4.15 -22.59
CA VAL A 351 -7.19 -5.03 -21.63
C VAL A 351 -8.04 -5.26 -20.37
N MET A 352 -8.67 -4.21 -19.82
CA MET A 352 -9.51 -4.34 -18.63
C MET A 352 -10.78 -5.17 -18.91
N ARG A 353 -11.33 -5.11 -20.12
CA ARG A 353 -12.43 -5.99 -20.54
C ARG A 353 -12.02 -7.45 -20.50
N THR A 354 -10.84 -7.78 -21.03
CA THR A 354 -10.28 -9.13 -20.99
C THR A 354 -10.03 -9.58 -19.55
N ALA A 355 -9.39 -8.76 -18.74
CA ALA A 355 -9.13 -9.09 -17.33
C ALA A 355 -10.43 -9.40 -16.58
N ARG A 356 -11.45 -8.55 -16.76
CA ARG A 356 -12.76 -8.76 -16.15
C ARG A 356 -13.45 -10.03 -16.62
N ALA A 357 -13.38 -10.33 -17.92
CA ALA A 357 -13.97 -11.55 -18.48
C ALA A 357 -13.35 -12.82 -17.87
N HIS A 358 -12.08 -12.74 -17.45
CA HIS A 358 -11.35 -13.80 -16.75
C HIS A 358 -11.45 -13.73 -15.22
N GLY A 359 -12.41 -12.97 -14.68
CA GLY A 359 -12.72 -12.96 -13.25
C GLY A 359 -11.81 -12.07 -12.38
N TRP A 360 -11.09 -11.14 -12.97
CA TRP A 360 -10.26 -10.22 -12.22
C TRP A 360 -11.06 -9.04 -11.64
N GLN A 361 -10.78 -8.71 -10.39
CA GLN A 361 -10.99 -7.39 -9.80
C GLN A 361 -10.04 -6.41 -10.46
N LEU A 362 -10.50 -5.23 -10.82
CA LEU A 362 -9.73 -4.27 -11.61
C LEU A 362 -9.26 -3.09 -10.76
N THR A 363 -8.04 -2.65 -11.01
CA THR A 363 -7.51 -1.38 -10.50
C THR A 363 -6.47 -0.80 -11.46
N THR A 364 -6.22 0.49 -11.32
CA THR A 364 -5.11 1.18 -11.97
C THR A 364 -4.37 2.04 -10.95
N HIS A 365 -3.09 2.33 -11.21
CA HIS A 365 -2.40 3.40 -10.50
C HIS A 365 -2.97 4.72 -10.98
N ASP A 366 -3.63 5.48 -10.11
CA ASP A 366 -4.35 6.70 -10.43
C ASP A 366 -4.07 7.78 -9.38
N GLN A 367 -2.95 8.48 -9.49
CA GLN A 367 -2.65 9.60 -8.60
C GLN A 367 -3.29 10.90 -9.06
N GLY A 368 -3.25 11.20 -10.36
CA GLY A 368 -3.82 12.41 -10.92
C GLY A 368 -5.32 12.33 -11.18
N GLY A 369 -6.02 13.44 -10.99
CA GLY A 369 -7.46 13.50 -11.22
C GLY A 369 -7.90 13.14 -12.64
N GLY A 370 -7.09 13.46 -13.65
CA GLY A 370 -7.36 13.08 -15.03
C GLY A 370 -7.19 11.58 -15.29
N ALA A 371 -6.27 10.91 -14.57
CA ALA A 371 -6.13 9.46 -14.64
C ALA A 371 -7.34 8.77 -14.00
N ILE A 372 -7.79 9.27 -12.83
CA ILE A 372 -9.01 8.78 -12.17
C ILE A 372 -10.21 8.86 -13.12
N ASP A 373 -10.40 9.99 -13.79
CA ASP A 373 -11.51 10.17 -14.74
C ASP A 373 -11.42 9.16 -15.90
N ASN A 374 -10.24 8.94 -16.48
CA ASN A 374 -10.02 7.94 -17.53
C ASN A 374 -10.34 6.51 -17.08
N PHE A 375 -9.94 6.14 -15.85
CA PHE A 375 -10.28 4.84 -15.32
C PHE A 375 -11.78 4.70 -15.06
N LEU A 376 -12.42 5.72 -14.51
CA LEU A 376 -13.86 5.73 -14.31
C LEU A 376 -14.64 5.65 -15.64
N ASP A 377 -14.16 6.31 -16.71
CA ASP A 377 -14.72 6.17 -18.06
C ASP A 377 -14.66 4.72 -18.55
N THR A 378 -13.53 4.06 -18.31
CA THR A 378 -13.36 2.64 -18.62
C THR A 378 -14.32 1.76 -17.82
N LEU A 379 -14.44 2.00 -16.51
CA LEU A 379 -15.33 1.23 -15.64
C LEU A 379 -16.81 1.46 -15.99
N GLU A 380 -17.21 2.67 -16.41
CA GLU A 380 -18.58 2.96 -16.86
C GLU A 380 -18.94 2.15 -18.11
N GLN A 381 -18.05 2.11 -19.10
CA GLN A 381 -18.26 1.30 -20.30
C GLN A 381 -18.39 -0.19 -19.95
N LEU A 382 -17.52 -0.71 -19.10
CA LEU A 382 -17.60 -2.09 -18.63
C LEU A 382 -18.88 -2.32 -17.82
N ASN A 383 -19.32 -1.36 -17.01
CA ASN A 383 -20.54 -1.48 -16.21
C ASN A 383 -21.82 -1.54 -17.07
N GLN A 384 -21.83 -0.89 -18.27
CA GLN A 384 -22.92 -1.02 -19.24
C GLN A 384 -23.04 -2.43 -19.82
N GLU A 385 -21.90 -3.13 -19.98
CA GLU A 385 -21.88 -4.50 -20.48
C GLU A 385 -22.38 -5.48 -19.41
N LYS A 386 -21.95 -5.31 -18.17
CA LYS A 386 -22.34 -6.12 -17.00
C LYS A 386 -22.03 -5.34 -15.74
N ALA A 387 -22.84 -5.42 -14.69
CA ALA A 387 -22.63 -4.72 -13.43
C ALA A 387 -21.21 -4.92 -12.86
N ILE A 388 -20.50 -3.81 -12.54
CA ILE A 388 -19.11 -3.84 -12.05
C ILE A 388 -19.02 -3.95 -10.52
N ALA A 389 -20.04 -3.50 -9.77
CA ALA A 389 -20.04 -3.50 -8.30
C ALA A 389 -19.65 -4.84 -7.65
N PRO A 390 -20.10 -6.01 -8.14
CA PRO A 390 -19.71 -7.30 -7.55
C PRO A 390 -18.23 -7.60 -7.64
N THR A 391 -17.48 -6.95 -8.55
CA THR A 391 -16.03 -7.15 -8.68
C THR A 391 -15.24 -6.42 -7.60
N ARG A 392 -15.85 -5.48 -6.86
CA ARG A 392 -15.19 -4.60 -5.88
C ARG A 392 -13.96 -3.90 -6.45
N SER A 393 -14.00 -3.57 -7.75
CA SER A 393 -12.96 -2.79 -8.39
C SER A 393 -12.78 -1.45 -7.67
N HIS A 394 -11.55 -0.95 -7.64
CA HIS A 394 -11.24 0.24 -6.83
C HIS A 394 -10.26 1.17 -7.53
N VAL A 395 -10.37 2.45 -7.24
CA VAL A 395 -9.38 3.47 -7.60
C VAL A 395 -8.25 3.39 -6.59
N MET A 396 -7.04 3.08 -7.07
CA MET A 396 -5.84 3.01 -6.24
C MET A 396 -5.22 4.41 -6.14
N HIS A 397 -4.68 4.75 -5.00
CA HIS A 397 -4.28 6.08 -4.56
C HIS A 397 -5.47 7.02 -4.40
N ALA A 398 -6.36 7.13 -5.36
CA ALA A 398 -7.58 7.96 -5.27
C ALA A 398 -7.29 9.39 -4.75
N SER A 399 -6.12 9.97 -5.17
CA SER A 399 -5.54 11.12 -4.50
C SER A 399 -6.27 12.43 -4.79
N PHE A 400 -6.34 12.83 -6.07
CA PHE A 400 -6.95 14.10 -6.49
C PHE A 400 -8.37 13.88 -7.03
N GLN A 401 -9.34 13.93 -6.15
CA GLN A 401 -10.74 13.66 -6.49
C GLN A 401 -11.49 14.90 -7.01
N SER A 402 -12.69 14.64 -7.47
CA SER A 402 -13.72 15.65 -7.70
C SER A 402 -15.05 15.14 -7.15
N THR A 403 -15.97 16.05 -6.89
CA THR A 403 -17.33 15.70 -6.45
C THR A 403 -18.01 14.77 -7.47
N GLU A 404 -17.79 15.01 -8.76
CA GLU A 404 -18.30 14.18 -9.84
C GLU A 404 -17.69 12.77 -9.82
N ALA A 405 -16.38 12.65 -9.71
CA ALA A 405 -15.72 11.33 -9.65
C ALA A 405 -16.20 10.52 -8.44
N ILE A 406 -16.36 11.13 -7.26
CA ILE A 406 -16.92 10.49 -6.06
C ILE A 406 -18.36 10.01 -6.34
N ALA A 407 -19.19 10.83 -6.99
CA ALA A 407 -20.57 10.45 -7.35
C ALA A 407 -20.60 9.25 -8.33
N ARG A 408 -19.69 9.23 -9.31
CA ARG A 408 -19.52 8.12 -10.27
C ARG A 408 -19.08 6.84 -9.55
N MET A 409 -18.09 6.93 -8.65
CA MET A 409 -17.65 5.80 -7.83
C MET A 409 -18.81 5.21 -7.02
N LYS A 410 -19.57 6.06 -6.30
CA LYS A 410 -20.77 5.65 -5.56
C LYS A 410 -21.77 4.92 -6.45
N LYS A 411 -22.11 5.50 -7.59
CA LYS A 411 -23.10 4.95 -8.53
C LYS A 411 -22.72 3.55 -9.02
N MET A 412 -21.45 3.29 -9.23
CA MET A 412 -20.93 2.02 -9.73
C MET A 412 -20.50 1.04 -8.61
N GLY A 413 -20.50 1.45 -7.34
CA GLY A 413 -19.99 0.65 -6.23
C GLY A 413 -18.47 0.46 -6.27
N ILE A 414 -17.74 1.45 -6.78
CA ILE A 414 -16.27 1.45 -6.85
C ILE A 414 -15.70 1.86 -5.50
N LEU A 415 -14.68 1.14 -5.04
CA LEU A 415 -14.03 1.39 -3.77
C LEU A 415 -12.85 2.36 -3.92
N ALA A 416 -12.30 2.84 -2.79
CA ALA A 416 -11.08 3.63 -2.75
C ALA A 416 -9.97 2.89 -1.98
N ASP A 417 -8.72 3.01 -2.44
CA ASP A 417 -7.51 2.54 -1.74
C ASP A 417 -6.56 3.73 -1.60
N VAL A 418 -6.39 4.25 -0.37
CA VAL A 418 -5.72 5.53 -0.08
C VAL A 418 -4.46 5.34 0.76
N GLN A 419 -3.54 6.33 0.73
CA GLN A 419 -2.28 6.26 1.47
C GLN A 419 -2.04 7.56 2.23
N ALA A 420 -2.40 7.55 3.52
CA ALA A 420 -2.27 8.72 4.40
C ALA A 420 -0.83 9.26 4.53
N PRO A 421 0.25 8.45 4.48
CA PRO A 421 1.63 8.96 4.54
C PRO A 421 1.98 10.00 3.46
N TRP A 422 1.35 9.96 2.29
CA TRP A 422 1.53 10.98 1.24
C TRP A 422 0.99 12.35 1.66
N LEU A 423 -0.16 12.41 2.36
CA LEU A 423 -0.64 13.65 2.94
C LEU A 423 0.34 14.17 4.00
N TYR A 424 0.80 13.29 4.87
CA TYR A 424 1.70 13.62 5.97
C TYR A 424 3.02 14.21 5.46
N LEU A 425 3.68 13.56 4.50
CA LEU A 425 5.01 13.94 4.03
C LEU A 425 5.00 15.00 2.92
N ASP A 426 4.08 14.89 1.98
CA ASP A 426 4.13 15.68 0.75
C ASP A 426 3.08 16.80 0.70
N GLY A 427 2.12 16.79 1.61
CA GLY A 427 1.08 17.82 1.71
C GLY A 427 1.60 19.26 1.65
N PRO A 428 2.68 19.62 2.38
CA PRO A 428 3.23 20.98 2.33
C PRO A 428 3.74 21.38 0.95
N ALA A 429 4.46 20.50 0.26
CA ALA A 429 4.97 20.78 -1.08
C ALA A 429 3.85 20.81 -2.13
N LEU A 430 2.88 19.88 -2.02
CA LEU A 430 1.73 19.81 -2.91
C LEU A 430 0.81 21.02 -2.77
N GLU A 431 0.67 21.56 -1.56
CA GLU A 431 -0.07 22.82 -1.37
C GLU A 431 0.57 24.00 -2.11
N ARG A 432 1.91 24.05 -2.16
CA ARG A 432 2.61 25.06 -2.97
C ARG A 432 2.36 24.86 -4.46
N VAL A 433 2.21 23.61 -4.91
CA VAL A 433 1.96 23.28 -6.32
C VAL A 433 0.54 23.62 -6.75
N PHE A 434 -0.45 23.21 -5.94
CA PHE A 434 -1.87 23.25 -6.33
C PHE A 434 -2.66 24.33 -5.60
N GLY A 435 -2.08 25.01 -4.62
CA GLY A 435 -2.79 25.91 -3.69
C GLY A 435 -3.61 25.14 -2.66
N TYR A 436 -4.02 25.83 -1.57
CA TYR A 436 -4.84 25.22 -0.52
C TYR A 436 -6.15 24.66 -1.08
N ASP A 437 -6.88 25.46 -1.86
CA ASP A 437 -8.16 25.05 -2.46
C ASP A 437 -8.00 23.89 -3.45
N GLY A 438 -6.86 23.81 -4.14
CA GLY A 438 -6.53 22.69 -5.04
C GLY A 438 -6.37 21.35 -4.33
N LEU A 439 -6.14 21.36 -3.01
CA LEU A 439 -6.09 20.18 -2.17
C LEU A 439 -7.40 19.85 -1.45
N LYS A 440 -8.50 20.58 -1.71
CA LYS A 440 -9.79 20.38 -1.02
C LYS A 440 -10.29 18.94 -1.06
N LEU A 441 -10.10 18.27 -2.18
CA LEU A 441 -10.46 16.87 -2.36
C LEU A 441 -9.21 15.99 -2.57
N PHE A 442 -8.11 16.32 -1.88
CA PHE A 442 -6.92 15.49 -1.78
C PHE A 442 -7.08 14.51 -0.61
N TYR A 443 -7.13 13.21 -0.91
CA TYR A 443 -7.49 12.16 0.05
C TYR A 443 -8.76 12.52 0.85
N PRO A 444 -9.91 12.66 0.19
CA PRO A 444 -11.14 13.20 0.80
C PRO A 444 -11.89 12.12 1.58
N LEU A 445 -11.33 11.66 2.70
CA LEU A 445 -11.83 10.54 3.48
C LEU A 445 -13.27 10.75 3.95
N ARG A 446 -13.57 11.95 4.49
CA ARG A 446 -14.94 12.27 4.92
C ARG A 446 -15.92 12.20 3.77
N SER A 447 -15.55 12.77 2.61
CA SER A 447 -16.40 12.76 1.42
C SER A 447 -16.68 11.34 0.90
N TYR A 448 -15.68 10.44 0.94
CA TYR A 448 -15.89 9.04 0.58
C TYR A 448 -16.87 8.34 1.53
N ILE A 449 -16.65 8.50 2.85
CA ILE A 449 -17.48 7.85 3.87
C ILE A 449 -18.92 8.37 3.80
N ASP A 450 -19.13 9.67 3.66
CA ASP A 450 -20.46 10.29 3.50
C ASP A 450 -21.17 9.83 2.22
N ALA A 451 -20.41 9.54 1.18
CA ALA A 451 -20.94 8.92 -0.03
C ALA A 451 -21.25 7.43 0.13
N GLY A 452 -20.83 6.78 1.22
CA GLY A 452 -20.97 5.33 1.42
C GLY A 452 -19.95 4.50 0.65
N ILE A 453 -18.81 5.09 0.24
CA ILE A 453 -17.72 4.41 -0.42
C ILE A 453 -16.83 3.74 0.64
N VAL A 454 -16.55 2.46 0.46
CA VAL A 454 -15.59 1.72 1.29
C VAL A 454 -14.18 2.19 0.97
N VAL A 455 -13.42 2.54 2.01
CA VAL A 455 -12.05 3.07 1.90
C VAL A 455 -11.06 2.12 2.58
N ALA A 456 -10.19 1.49 1.82
CA ALA A 456 -9.04 0.79 2.38
C ALA A 456 -7.86 1.76 2.46
N ALA A 457 -7.05 1.65 3.52
CA ALA A 457 -5.88 2.47 3.69
C ALA A 457 -4.60 1.64 3.77
N GLY A 458 -3.51 2.21 3.25
CA GLY A 458 -2.18 1.62 3.25
C GLY A 458 -1.09 2.67 3.30
N SER A 459 0.16 2.23 3.30
CA SER A 459 1.32 3.11 3.41
C SER A 459 1.94 3.48 2.06
N ASP A 460 1.77 2.63 1.06
CA ASP A 460 2.58 2.63 -0.16
C ASP A 460 4.09 2.50 0.15
N HIS A 461 4.41 1.69 1.18
CA HIS A 461 5.78 1.47 1.60
C HIS A 461 6.59 0.76 0.52
N MET A 462 7.72 1.34 0.13
CA MET A 462 8.53 0.83 -0.98
C MET A 462 10.04 0.85 -0.71
N ILE A 463 10.53 1.64 0.24
CA ILE A 463 11.97 1.81 0.52
C ILE A 463 12.19 2.20 1.97
N GLY A 464 13.18 1.54 2.60
CA GLY A 464 13.60 1.79 3.98
C GLY A 464 13.01 0.79 4.96
N HIS A 465 13.75 0.46 6.01
CA HIS A 465 13.33 -0.55 6.99
C HIS A 465 12.71 0.04 8.26
N ASP A 466 12.92 1.33 8.54
CA ASP A 466 12.35 1.99 9.72
C ASP A 466 10.87 2.34 9.48
N LYS A 467 9.99 1.83 10.35
CA LYS A 467 8.54 2.03 10.20
C LYS A 467 8.07 3.47 10.23
N ASN A 468 8.86 4.40 10.83
CA ASN A 468 8.51 5.81 10.97
C ASN A 468 9.27 6.72 9.99
N ASN A 469 10.46 6.29 9.52
CA ASN A 469 11.38 7.11 8.73
C ASN A 469 11.66 6.55 7.33
N ALA A 470 11.02 5.43 6.94
CA ALA A 470 11.05 4.93 5.57
C ALA A 470 10.58 6.00 4.58
N VAL A 471 10.91 5.85 3.32
CA VAL A 471 10.46 6.78 2.26
C VAL A 471 8.94 6.97 2.33
N ASN A 472 8.18 5.88 2.53
CA ASN A 472 6.79 5.95 2.99
C ASN A 472 6.67 5.14 4.28
N PRO A 473 6.46 5.79 5.43
CA PRO A 473 6.32 5.11 6.71
C PRO A 473 5.17 4.11 6.71
N TYR A 474 5.44 2.89 7.18
CA TYR A 474 4.44 1.82 7.28
C TYR A 474 3.92 1.60 8.71
N ASN A 475 4.18 2.54 9.62
CA ASN A 475 3.57 2.53 10.94
C ASN A 475 2.04 2.77 10.81
N PRO A 476 1.18 1.77 11.07
CA PRO A 476 -0.26 1.93 10.88
C PRO A 476 -0.86 2.99 11.82
N PHE A 477 -0.24 3.22 12.99
CA PHE A 477 -0.70 4.24 13.92
C PHE A 477 -0.35 5.66 13.46
N LEU A 478 0.69 5.84 12.65
CA LEU A 478 0.94 7.12 11.95
C LEU A 478 -0.13 7.36 10.88
N SER A 479 -0.52 6.33 10.13
CA SER A 479 -1.61 6.41 9.14
C SER A 479 -2.93 6.78 9.82
N LEU A 480 -3.34 6.03 10.84
CA LEU A 480 -4.54 6.29 11.65
C LEU A 480 -4.55 7.72 12.24
N TRP A 481 -3.41 8.16 12.75
CA TRP A 481 -3.28 9.53 13.26
C TRP A 481 -3.43 10.58 12.16
N THR A 482 -2.83 10.38 11.00
CA THR A 482 -2.93 11.30 9.88
C THR A 482 -4.36 11.42 9.36
N GLU A 483 -5.12 10.33 9.33
CA GLU A 483 -6.53 10.29 8.93
C GLU A 483 -7.43 11.07 9.89
N VAL A 484 -7.16 10.97 11.21
CA VAL A 484 -7.92 11.66 12.25
C VAL A 484 -7.50 13.13 12.38
N ALA A 485 -6.20 13.40 12.39
CA ALA A 485 -5.66 14.74 12.65
C ALA A 485 -5.55 15.62 11.40
N ARG A 486 -5.34 15.03 10.21
CA ARG A 486 -5.03 15.71 8.95
C ARG A 486 -3.81 16.64 9.06
N LEU A 487 -2.86 16.28 9.92
CA LEU A 487 -1.61 17.02 10.15
C LEU A 487 -0.52 16.51 9.22
N THR A 488 0.23 17.46 8.66
CA THR A 488 1.45 17.19 7.90
C THR A 488 2.68 17.06 8.79
N SER A 489 3.80 16.63 8.22
CA SER A 489 5.09 16.58 8.91
C SER A 489 5.59 17.96 9.39
N GLU A 490 5.10 19.03 8.80
CA GLU A 490 5.39 20.42 9.20
C GLU A 490 4.37 20.97 10.24
N GLY A 491 3.44 20.14 10.73
CA GLY A 491 2.44 20.52 11.73
C GLY A 491 1.26 21.34 11.17
N LYS A 492 1.12 21.42 9.86
CA LYS A 492 0.00 22.12 9.22
C LYS A 492 -1.19 21.18 9.02
N VAL A 493 -2.40 21.65 9.35
CA VAL A 493 -3.65 20.94 9.03
C VAL A 493 -4.08 21.28 7.60
N ILE A 494 -4.35 20.27 6.80
CA ILE A 494 -4.85 20.41 5.42
C ILE A 494 -6.29 19.92 5.36
N HIS A 495 -7.23 20.82 5.05
CA HIS A 495 -8.66 20.54 4.89
C HIS A 495 -9.26 19.73 6.05
N PRO A 496 -9.40 20.35 7.25
CA PRO A 496 -9.90 19.69 8.47
C PRO A 496 -11.30 19.11 8.32
N GLU A 497 -12.10 19.58 7.37
CA GLU A 497 -13.41 19.04 7.03
C GLU A 497 -13.34 17.61 6.46
N GLN A 498 -12.17 17.15 6.07
CA GLN A 498 -11.93 15.77 5.61
C GLN A 498 -11.44 14.84 6.72
N LYS A 499 -11.39 15.30 7.98
CA LYS A 499 -11.11 14.44 9.15
C LYS A 499 -12.18 13.36 9.28
N ILE A 500 -11.75 12.21 9.76
CA ILE A 500 -12.63 11.09 10.12
C ILE A 500 -12.49 10.76 11.60
N THR A 501 -13.47 10.07 12.14
CA THR A 501 -13.44 9.63 13.54
C THR A 501 -12.44 8.49 13.74
N ARG A 502 -11.97 8.28 14.97
CA ARG A 502 -11.09 7.15 15.34
C ARG A 502 -11.71 5.80 14.98
N ALA A 503 -13.02 5.66 15.15
CA ALA A 503 -13.73 4.44 14.79
C ALA A 503 -13.75 4.20 13.27
N GLU A 504 -13.96 5.25 12.49
CA GLU A 504 -13.88 5.18 11.02
C GLU A 504 -12.47 4.88 10.55
N ALA A 505 -11.45 5.50 11.15
CA ALA A 505 -10.04 5.25 10.84
C ALA A 505 -9.64 3.79 11.15
N LEU A 506 -10.12 3.18 12.24
CA LEU A 506 -9.91 1.75 12.45
C LEU A 506 -10.53 0.90 11.34
N LYS A 507 -11.68 1.29 10.79
CA LYS A 507 -12.30 0.54 9.69
C LYS A 507 -11.48 0.58 8.41
N THR A 508 -10.75 1.69 8.14
CA THR A 508 -9.87 1.80 6.96
C THR A 508 -8.69 0.84 7.01
N HIS A 509 -8.30 0.38 8.20
CA HIS A 509 -7.21 -0.56 8.43
C HIS A 509 -7.65 -1.96 8.91
N THR A 510 -8.95 -2.26 8.92
CA THR A 510 -9.49 -3.55 9.40
C THR A 510 -10.58 -4.10 8.47
N VAL A 511 -11.86 -3.78 8.73
CA VAL A 511 -12.99 -4.38 8.01
C VAL A 511 -13.10 -3.94 6.56
N TRP A 512 -12.74 -2.71 6.23
CA TRP A 512 -12.86 -2.22 4.86
C TRP A 512 -11.80 -2.80 3.91
N PRO A 513 -10.49 -2.88 4.26
CA PRO A 513 -9.55 -3.64 3.44
C PRO A 513 -9.87 -5.14 3.41
N ALA A 514 -10.42 -5.73 4.49
CA ALA A 514 -10.90 -7.11 4.43
C ALA A 514 -12.03 -7.27 3.40
N TYR A 515 -12.97 -6.31 3.33
CA TYR A 515 -14.02 -6.28 2.31
C TYR A 515 -13.45 -6.12 0.89
N LEU A 516 -12.52 -5.18 0.70
CA LEU A 516 -11.84 -4.99 -0.60
C LEU A 516 -11.16 -6.30 -1.06
N GLN A 517 -10.62 -7.06 -0.12
CA GLN A 517 -9.89 -8.31 -0.37
C GLN A 517 -10.79 -9.56 -0.39
N PHE A 518 -12.13 -9.43 -0.35
CA PHE A 518 -13.07 -10.56 -0.24
C PHE A 518 -12.79 -11.48 0.96
N ALA A 519 -12.40 -10.93 2.08
CA ALA A 519 -12.01 -11.67 3.28
C ALA A 519 -12.81 -11.26 4.54
N GLU A 520 -13.84 -10.43 4.41
CA GLU A 520 -14.64 -9.90 5.52
C GLU A 520 -15.37 -10.98 6.34
N ARG A 521 -15.57 -12.16 5.75
CA ARG A 521 -16.15 -13.31 6.47
C ARG A 521 -15.13 -14.04 7.33
N GLU A 522 -13.84 -13.83 7.07
CA GLU A 522 -12.76 -14.53 7.75
C GLU A 522 -11.98 -13.65 8.71
N ARG A 523 -11.86 -12.33 8.44
CA ARG A 523 -11.04 -11.39 9.21
C ARG A 523 -11.54 -9.95 9.13
N GLY A 524 -10.85 -9.03 9.82
CA GLY A 524 -11.14 -7.59 9.84
C GLY A 524 -11.95 -7.14 11.05
N SER A 525 -12.61 -8.05 11.77
CA SER A 525 -13.27 -7.80 13.05
C SER A 525 -13.07 -8.98 14.00
N LEU A 526 -13.20 -8.74 15.31
CA LEU A 526 -13.13 -9.77 16.34
C LEU A 526 -14.55 -10.31 16.63
N GLU A 527 -14.93 -11.32 15.85
CA GLU A 527 -16.24 -11.96 15.97
C GLU A 527 -16.08 -13.48 15.97
N ALA A 528 -16.99 -14.17 16.66
CA ALA A 528 -16.99 -15.64 16.68
C ALA A 528 -17.02 -16.22 15.25
N GLY A 529 -16.22 -17.23 15.02
CA GLY A 529 -16.04 -17.89 13.71
C GLY A 529 -14.95 -17.29 12.83
N LYS A 530 -14.48 -16.06 13.08
CA LYS A 530 -13.39 -15.44 12.33
C LYS A 530 -12.01 -15.91 12.78
N LEU A 531 -11.02 -15.72 11.94
CA LEU A 531 -9.62 -16.03 12.25
C LEU A 531 -9.13 -15.18 13.42
N ALA A 532 -8.37 -15.77 14.30
CA ALA A 532 -7.75 -15.09 15.43
C ALA A 532 -6.49 -14.31 14.98
N ASP A 533 -6.73 -13.27 14.20
CA ASP A 533 -5.76 -12.27 13.78
C ASP A 533 -6.03 -10.99 14.60
N LEU A 534 -5.12 -10.62 15.49
CA LEU A 534 -5.31 -9.48 16.39
C LEU A 534 -3.99 -8.83 16.80
N VAL A 535 -4.07 -7.60 17.27
CA VAL A 535 -2.96 -6.87 17.88
C VAL A 535 -3.33 -6.35 19.26
N ILE A 536 -2.45 -6.55 20.24
CA ILE A 536 -2.53 -5.97 21.57
C ILE A 536 -1.61 -4.76 21.59
N ILE A 537 -2.12 -3.61 22.05
CA ILE A 537 -1.41 -2.34 22.03
C ILE A 537 -1.19 -1.77 23.43
N ASP A 538 -0.18 -0.90 23.55
CA ASP A 538 0.27 -0.33 24.84
C ASP A 538 -0.63 0.77 25.41
N ARG A 539 -1.49 1.39 24.56
CA ARG A 539 -2.35 2.52 24.94
C ARG A 539 -3.77 2.32 24.43
N ASP A 540 -4.72 3.03 25.04
CA ASP A 540 -6.10 3.09 24.57
C ASP A 540 -6.20 4.02 23.35
N TYR A 541 -6.24 3.45 22.15
CA TYR A 541 -6.36 4.20 20.89
C TYR A 541 -7.61 5.11 20.86
N LEU A 542 -8.71 4.69 21.48
CA LEU A 542 -9.98 5.42 21.42
C LEU A 542 -9.98 6.68 22.31
N THR A 543 -9.18 6.71 23.39
CA THR A 543 -9.23 7.77 24.40
C THR A 543 -7.92 8.49 24.65
N CYS A 544 -6.77 7.97 24.19
CA CYS A 544 -5.48 8.67 24.35
C CYS A 544 -5.51 10.04 23.66
N PRO A 545 -4.66 11.01 24.09
CA PRO A 545 -4.50 12.28 23.37
C PRO A 545 -4.23 12.06 21.89
N GLU A 546 -4.82 12.88 21.01
CA GLU A 546 -4.71 12.70 19.54
C GLU A 546 -3.25 12.60 19.06
N ALA A 547 -2.36 13.44 19.61
CA ALA A 547 -0.93 13.45 19.27
C ALA A 547 -0.18 12.16 19.66
N GLU A 548 -0.73 11.36 20.58
CA GLU A 548 -0.15 10.12 21.04
C GLU A 548 -0.52 8.91 20.17
N ILE A 549 -1.54 9.02 19.31
CA ILE A 549 -1.95 7.91 18.44
C ILE A 549 -0.77 7.37 17.64
N ARG A 550 0.02 8.24 17.01
CA ARG A 550 1.20 7.84 16.21
C ARG A 550 2.34 7.20 17.01
N GLN A 551 2.29 7.29 18.35
CA GLN A 551 3.29 6.73 19.26
C GLN A 551 2.87 5.37 19.82
N ILE A 552 1.66 4.92 19.56
CA ILE A 552 1.15 3.61 19.98
C ILE A 552 2.09 2.51 19.46
N GLN A 553 2.39 1.54 20.35
CA GLN A 553 3.23 0.40 20.01
C GLN A 553 2.44 -0.89 20.15
N PRO A 554 2.57 -1.82 19.20
CA PRO A 554 2.15 -3.19 19.39
C PRO A 554 2.92 -3.83 20.56
N VAL A 555 2.21 -4.50 21.45
CA VAL A 555 2.78 -5.29 22.55
C VAL A 555 2.85 -6.76 22.13
N MET A 556 1.81 -7.24 21.44
CA MET A 556 1.75 -8.58 20.86
C MET A 556 0.97 -8.54 19.56
N THR A 557 1.39 -9.33 18.59
CA THR A 557 0.66 -9.58 17.35
C THR A 557 0.35 -11.07 17.27
N MET A 558 -0.90 -11.41 16.98
CA MET A 558 -1.36 -12.78 16.78
C MET A 558 -1.86 -12.95 15.36
N ILE A 559 -1.47 -14.04 14.72
CA ILE A 559 -1.94 -14.45 13.39
C ILE A 559 -2.27 -15.93 13.46
N ASP A 560 -3.44 -16.30 12.93
CA ASP A 560 -3.88 -17.70 12.88
C ASP A 560 -3.91 -18.37 14.26
N GLY A 561 -4.29 -17.61 15.32
CA GLY A 561 -4.36 -18.07 16.70
C GLY A 561 -3.00 -18.21 17.41
N LYS A 562 -1.90 -17.80 16.78
CA LYS A 562 -0.55 -17.90 17.36
C LYS A 562 0.06 -16.51 17.53
N PHE A 563 0.71 -16.27 18.68
CA PHE A 563 1.51 -15.07 18.85
C PHE A 563 2.77 -15.19 17.98
N VAL A 564 2.92 -14.22 17.08
CA VAL A 564 4.04 -14.11 16.14
C VAL A 564 4.99 -12.97 16.49
N PHE A 565 4.58 -12.11 17.45
CA PHE A 565 5.39 -11.04 18.04
C PHE A 565 4.96 -10.80 19.49
N PRO A 566 5.90 -10.59 20.45
CA PRO A 566 7.33 -10.86 20.30
C PRO A 566 7.59 -12.37 20.16
N THR A 567 8.66 -12.73 19.47
CA THR A 567 9.02 -14.13 19.17
C THR A 567 9.47 -14.93 20.39
N ASP A 568 9.93 -14.26 21.45
CA ASP A 568 10.54 -14.88 22.63
C ASP A 568 9.52 -15.37 23.69
N ARG A 569 8.22 -15.31 23.41
CA ARG A 569 7.14 -15.70 24.34
C ARG A 569 6.32 -16.92 23.88
N GLN A 570 6.89 -17.77 23.05
CA GLN A 570 6.24 -19.03 22.64
C GLN A 570 6.28 -20.08 23.73
#